data_5f0add25f50f5f7a497abe16232f0b32
#
_entry.id   5f0add25f50f5f7a497abe16232f0b32
#
_cell.length_a   1.000
_cell.length_b   1.000
_cell.length_c   1.000
_cell.angle_alpha   90.00
_cell.angle_beta   90.00
_cell.angle_gamma   90.00
#
_symmetry.space_group_name_H-M   'P 1'
#
loop_
_entity.id
_entity.type
_entity.pdbx_description
1 polymer ?
#
loop_
_entity_poly.entity_id
_entity_poly.type
_entity_poly.pdbx_seq_one_letter_code
_entity_poly.pdbx_strand_id
1 'polypeptide(L)'
;GPVIQYGSFRHWIYYLAASKNISSQKMGKPNAAICYVLEVYGILRNKRAFLQHGIITADLSFLYYPHTKMSLFVTSTYDEWKYVNDRYGYPEGYVQELGLCRFDQLHDMKVKKNQILIMPTWRMYIRNEISASDHELEAQKFMETDYYRYWDALLKDERLIRYIEENDLQIIFYPHREMHRFLKYFHVDHPKITVASWPEYDVQTLLKESAVLVTDFSSVAMDFAYMKKPLVYYQFDNEKFRQSHHQIGYFDFRKDGFGPVCVTEQEVTDWLIRLHKQGFANEEIYLERHGKYFDLWDTKNCERNYKAIKEM
;
A
#
# COMPACT_ATOMS: atom_id res chain seq x y z
N GLY A 1 2.17 -24.25 -12.95
CA GLY A 1 1.69 -25.21 -11.96
C GLY A 1 0.17 -25.15 -11.82
N PRO A 2 -0.47 -26.12 -11.17
CA PRO A 2 -1.92 -26.11 -11.01
C PRO A 2 -2.38 -24.99 -10.09
N VAL A 3 -3.51 -24.36 -10.43
CA VAL A 3 -4.21 -23.44 -9.53
C VAL A 3 -4.99 -24.27 -8.51
N ILE A 4 -4.83 -23.95 -7.22
CA ILE A 4 -5.42 -24.72 -6.12
C ILE A 4 -6.27 -23.81 -5.26
N GLN A 5 -7.46 -24.28 -4.91
CA GLN A 5 -8.36 -23.53 -4.03
C GLN A 5 -7.73 -23.38 -2.64
N TYR A 6 -7.68 -22.12 -2.15
CA TYR A 6 -7.19 -21.80 -0.82
C TYR A 6 -7.95 -22.55 0.28
N GLY A 7 -7.22 -23.10 1.27
CA GLY A 7 -7.79 -23.86 2.37
C GLY A 7 -8.28 -25.27 2.04
N SER A 8 -8.26 -25.69 0.76
CA SER A 8 -8.67 -27.04 0.34
C SER A 8 -7.70 -28.13 0.84
N PHE A 9 -8.16 -29.40 0.81
CA PHE A 9 -7.31 -30.57 1.12
C PHE A 9 -6.07 -30.63 0.22
N ARG A 10 -6.20 -30.30 -1.07
CA ARG A 10 -5.05 -30.19 -1.99
C ARG A 10 -4.06 -29.12 -1.56
N HIS A 11 -4.54 -27.98 -1.07
CA HIS A 11 -3.66 -26.92 -0.54
C HIS A 11 -2.83 -27.46 0.65
N TRP A 12 -3.43 -28.22 1.56
CA TRP A 12 -2.72 -28.87 2.66
C TRP A 12 -1.63 -29.82 2.17
N ILE A 13 -1.93 -30.73 1.22
CA ILE A 13 -0.96 -31.66 0.66
C ILE A 13 0.24 -30.92 0.09
N TYR A 14 0.01 -29.93 -0.80
CA TYR A 14 1.10 -29.18 -1.42
C TYR A 14 1.89 -28.36 -0.39
N TYR A 15 1.21 -27.73 0.56
CA TYR A 15 1.85 -26.95 1.59
C TYR A 15 2.78 -27.78 2.46
N LEU A 16 2.34 -28.97 2.91
CA LEU A 16 3.11 -29.88 3.75
C LEU A 16 4.23 -30.59 2.99
N ALA A 17 4.02 -30.93 1.72
CA ALA A 17 5.00 -31.61 0.88
C ALA A 17 6.07 -30.69 0.31
N ALA A 18 5.82 -29.38 0.23
CA ALA A 18 6.77 -28.42 -0.29
C ALA A 18 7.98 -28.25 0.65
N SER A 19 9.19 -28.26 0.10
CA SER A 19 10.40 -27.89 0.85
C SER A 19 10.46 -26.40 1.17
N LYS A 20 9.88 -25.56 0.29
CA LYS A 20 9.83 -24.11 0.40
C LYS A 20 8.44 -23.59 0.07
N ASN A 21 7.90 -22.71 0.92
CA ASN A 21 6.65 -21.99 0.69
C ASN A 21 6.94 -20.50 0.49
N ILE A 22 6.48 -19.94 -0.62
CA ILE A 22 6.73 -18.55 -1.02
C ILE A 22 5.41 -17.80 -1.02
N SER A 23 5.35 -16.66 -0.35
CA SER A 23 4.15 -15.84 -0.30
C SER A 23 4.46 -14.35 -0.15
N SER A 24 3.69 -13.51 -0.79
CA SER A 24 3.65 -12.07 -0.51
C SER A 24 2.75 -11.71 0.67
N GLN A 25 2.04 -12.70 1.22
CA GLN A 25 1.11 -12.52 2.35
C GLN A 25 1.56 -13.35 3.55
N LYS A 26 1.43 -12.78 4.76
CA LYS A 26 1.67 -13.52 6.01
C LYS A 26 0.80 -14.78 6.12
N MET A 27 -0.44 -14.67 5.67
CA MET A 27 -1.50 -15.68 5.81
C MET A 27 -1.56 -16.68 4.63
N GLY A 28 -0.51 -16.80 3.83
CA GLY A 28 -0.42 -17.75 2.71
C GLY A 28 -0.32 -19.22 3.14
N LYS A 29 -1.11 -19.65 4.16
CA LYS A 29 -1.14 -20.99 4.75
C LYS A 29 -2.54 -21.58 4.62
N PRO A 30 -2.69 -22.92 4.49
CA PRO A 30 -4.02 -23.56 4.41
C PRO A 30 -4.93 -23.23 5.59
N ASN A 31 -4.36 -23.18 6.79
CA ASN A 31 -4.98 -22.70 8.02
C ASN A 31 -3.91 -22.04 8.90
N ALA A 32 -4.08 -20.76 9.18
CA ALA A 32 -3.07 -20.01 9.90
C ALA A 32 -2.79 -20.52 11.32
N ALA A 33 -3.84 -20.85 12.08
CA ALA A 33 -3.72 -21.29 13.47
C ALA A 33 -3.04 -22.68 13.57
N ILE A 34 -3.51 -23.63 12.80
CA ILE A 34 -2.95 -24.99 12.80
C ILE A 34 -1.49 -24.96 12.32
N CYS A 35 -1.21 -24.27 11.21
CA CYS A 35 0.16 -24.17 10.70
C CYS A 35 1.08 -23.47 11.69
N TYR A 36 0.62 -22.44 12.40
CA TYR A 36 1.39 -21.76 13.44
C TYR A 36 1.78 -22.76 14.57
N VAL A 37 0.84 -23.54 15.07
CA VAL A 37 1.10 -24.56 16.09
C VAL A 37 2.14 -25.57 15.59
N LEU A 38 1.98 -26.10 14.37
CA LEU A 38 2.92 -27.04 13.78
C LEU A 38 4.33 -26.46 13.58
N GLU A 39 4.43 -25.18 13.26
CA GLU A 39 5.69 -24.46 13.14
C GLU A 39 6.38 -24.25 14.50
N VAL A 40 5.63 -23.82 15.51
CA VAL A 40 6.17 -23.57 16.86
C VAL A 40 6.71 -24.87 17.49
N TYR A 41 6.02 -25.98 17.29
CA TYR A 41 6.47 -27.29 17.78
C TYR A 41 7.51 -27.98 16.87
N GLY A 42 7.97 -27.31 15.80
CA GLY A 42 8.99 -27.85 14.90
C GLY A 42 8.55 -29.05 14.06
N ILE A 43 7.25 -29.26 13.93
CA ILE A 43 6.68 -30.35 13.11
C ILE A 43 6.78 -29.97 11.62
N LEU A 44 6.50 -28.70 11.28
CA LEU A 44 6.72 -28.18 9.93
C LEU A 44 8.19 -27.78 9.78
N ARG A 45 8.86 -28.43 8.82
CA ARG A 45 10.28 -28.19 8.51
C ARG A 45 10.49 -27.45 7.19
N ASN A 46 9.40 -27.14 6.47
CA ASN A 46 9.50 -26.40 5.24
C ASN A 46 9.90 -24.95 5.50
N LYS A 47 10.80 -24.45 4.66
CA LYS A 47 11.26 -23.05 4.74
C LYS A 47 10.21 -22.12 4.15
N ARG A 48 10.10 -20.91 4.70
CA ARG A 48 9.11 -19.93 4.26
C ARG A 48 9.78 -18.63 3.84
N ALA A 49 9.55 -18.22 2.58
CA ALA A 49 9.95 -16.92 2.07
C ALA A 49 8.75 -15.96 2.06
N PHE A 50 8.93 -14.82 2.69
CA PHE A 50 7.96 -13.73 2.66
C PHE A 50 8.47 -12.61 1.75
N LEU A 51 7.86 -12.48 0.56
CA LEU A 51 8.25 -11.52 -0.47
C LEU A 51 7.73 -10.10 -0.23
N GLN A 52 6.89 -9.94 0.81
CA GLN A 52 6.16 -8.73 1.13
C GLN A 52 5.15 -8.27 0.05
N HIS A 53 4.24 -7.42 0.48
CA HIS A 53 3.25 -6.76 -0.38
C HIS A 53 3.35 -5.23 -0.33
N GLY A 54 4.31 -4.68 0.40
CA GLY A 54 4.56 -3.26 0.54
C GLY A 54 5.74 -2.97 1.47
N ILE A 55 6.43 -1.88 1.28
CA ILE A 55 7.48 -1.43 2.20
C ILE A 55 6.84 -1.11 3.56
N ILE A 56 7.44 -1.65 4.62
CA ILE A 56 6.98 -1.42 5.99
C ILE A 56 7.50 -0.08 6.46
N THR A 57 6.60 0.80 6.86
CA THR A 57 6.91 2.12 7.43
C THR A 57 6.50 2.25 8.89
N ALA A 58 5.64 1.34 9.37
CA ALA A 58 5.10 1.29 10.72
C ALA A 58 5.61 0.07 11.48
N ASP A 59 5.46 0.07 12.80
CA ASP A 59 5.75 -1.11 13.59
C ASP A 59 4.62 -2.14 13.48
N LEU A 60 4.93 -3.32 12.96
CA LEU A 60 3.99 -4.40 12.70
C LEU A 60 4.32 -5.63 13.55
N SER A 61 3.98 -5.59 14.84
CA SER A 61 4.32 -6.65 15.79
C SER A 61 3.88 -8.06 15.35
N PHE A 62 2.80 -8.17 14.59
CA PHE A 62 2.34 -9.44 14.03
C PHE A 62 3.30 -10.04 12.99
N LEU A 63 4.28 -9.29 12.48
CA LEU A 63 5.34 -9.76 11.58
C LEU A 63 6.64 -10.16 12.34
N TYR A 64 6.70 -10.02 13.63
CA TYR A 64 7.85 -10.43 14.42
C TYR A 64 8.11 -11.92 14.29
N TYR A 65 9.38 -12.31 14.36
CA TYR A 65 9.81 -13.71 14.17
C TYR A 65 9.07 -14.72 15.07
N PRO A 66 8.79 -14.45 16.36
CA PRO A 66 8.02 -15.37 17.19
C PRO A 66 6.64 -15.71 16.61
N HIS A 67 6.03 -14.77 15.87
CA HIS A 67 4.68 -14.92 15.30
C HIS A 67 4.66 -15.42 13.85
N THR A 68 5.81 -15.50 13.19
CA THR A 68 5.88 -15.81 11.75
C THR A 68 6.72 -17.02 11.43
N LYS A 69 7.88 -17.19 12.10
CA LYS A 69 8.87 -18.24 11.84
C LYS A 69 9.30 -18.32 10.37
N MET A 70 9.38 -17.17 9.68
CA MET A 70 9.83 -17.10 8.29
C MET A 70 11.32 -17.31 8.21
N SER A 71 11.79 -18.04 7.19
CA SER A 71 13.20 -18.33 6.94
C SER A 71 13.87 -17.28 6.05
N LEU A 72 13.06 -16.53 5.29
CA LEU A 72 13.48 -15.39 4.51
C LEU A 72 12.41 -14.29 4.61
N PHE A 73 12.81 -13.12 5.06
CA PHE A 73 12.01 -11.90 5.09
C PHE A 73 12.64 -10.88 4.13
N VAL A 74 11.96 -10.60 3.04
CA VAL A 74 12.44 -9.67 2.01
C VAL A 74 12.13 -8.23 2.43
N THR A 75 13.11 -7.35 2.30
CA THR A 75 12.96 -5.90 2.43
C THR A 75 13.40 -5.22 1.14
N SER A 76 13.04 -3.96 0.97
CA SER A 76 13.23 -3.24 -0.29
C SER A 76 14.19 -2.06 -0.18
N THR A 77 14.50 -1.62 1.02
CA THR A 77 15.39 -0.49 1.28
C THR A 77 16.25 -0.79 2.50
N TYR A 78 17.41 -0.13 2.59
CA TYR A 78 18.30 -0.28 3.74
C TYR A 78 17.63 0.10 5.06
N ASP A 79 16.87 1.18 5.10
CA ASP A 79 16.20 1.63 6.33
C ASP A 79 15.14 0.63 6.80
N GLU A 80 14.37 0.04 5.87
CA GLU A 80 13.43 -1.04 6.17
C GLU A 80 14.17 -2.30 6.66
N TRP A 81 15.23 -2.70 5.97
CA TRP A 81 16.07 -3.83 6.37
C TRP A 81 16.58 -3.65 7.78
N LYS A 82 17.20 -2.51 8.06
CA LYS A 82 17.74 -2.19 9.37
C LYS A 82 16.68 -2.25 10.46
N TYR A 83 15.52 -1.63 10.22
CA TYR A 83 14.44 -1.60 11.18
C TYR A 83 13.88 -3.00 11.51
N VAL A 84 13.65 -3.83 10.49
CA VAL A 84 13.14 -5.19 10.64
C VAL A 84 14.20 -6.09 11.29
N ASN A 85 15.46 -6.01 10.84
CA ASN A 85 16.58 -6.80 11.36
C ASN A 85 16.80 -6.54 12.84
N ASP A 86 16.81 -5.26 13.25
CA ASP A 86 17.12 -4.86 14.62
C ASP A 86 15.96 -5.12 15.61
N ARG A 87 14.71 -5.12 15.15
CA ARG A 87 13.53 -5.11 16.03
C ARG A 87 12.66 -6.36 15.96
N TYR A 88 12.57 -7.03 14.82
CA TYR A 88 11.60 -8.11 14.64
C TYR A 88 12.09 -9.47 15.15
N GLY A 89 13.35 -9.56 15.64
CA GLY A 89 13.90 -10.75 16.29
C GLY A 89 14.19 -11.91 15.35
N TYR A 90 14.37 -11.63 14.07
CA TYR A 90 14.80 -12.65 13.10
C TYR A 90 16.25 -13.08 13.33
N PRO A 91 16.57 -14.38 13.13
CA PRO A 91 17.96 -14.83 13.11
C PRO A 91 18.79 -14.10 12.05
N GLU A 92 20.09 -14.01 12.26
CA GLU A 92 21.04 -13.43 11.31
C GLU A 92 20.88 -14.05 9.91
N GLY A 93 20.85 -13.20 8.88
CA GLY A 93 20.70 -13.59 7.47
C GLY A 93 19.29 -13.93 7.02
N TYR A 94 18.27 -13.94 7.92
CA TYR A 94 16.89 -14.20 7.55
C TYR A 94 16.18 -12.96 6.97
N VAL A 95 16.59 -11.77 7.37
CA VAL A 95 16.11 -10.52 6.77
C VAL A 95 17.10 -10.10 5.71
N GLN A 96 16.64 -9.94 4.48
CA GLN A 96 17.50 -9.58 3.35
C GLN A 96 16.92 -8.45 2.53
N GLU A 97 17.73 -7.49 2.19
CA GLU A 97 17.39 -6.41 1.29
C GLU A 97 17.54 -6.88 -0.16
N LEU A 98 16.43 -7.23 -0.78
CA LEU A 98 16.38 -7.83 -2.13
C LEU A 98 15.51 -7.03 -3.11
N GLY A 99 14.73 -6.08 -2.59
CA GLY A 99 13.74 -5.34 -3.34
C GLY A 99 12.44 -6.11 -3.56
N LEU A 100 11.34 -5.38 -3.75
CA LEU A 100 10.04 -5.98 -4.05
C LEU A 100 9.96 -6.43 -5.51
N CYS A 101 9.62 -7.70 -5.74
CA CYS A 101 9.54 -8.27 -7.10
C CYS A 101 8.70 -7.44 -8.07
N ARG A 102 7.59 -6.84 -7.60
CA ARG A 102 6.72 -6.03 -8.46
C ARG A 102 7.36 -4.72 -8.93
N PHE A 103 8.42 -4.25 -8.28
CA PHE A 103 9.12 -3.03 -8.68
C PHE A 103 9.82 -3.16 -10.03
N ASP A 104 10.18 -4.38 -10.46
CA ASP A 104 10.74 -4.62 -11.79
C ASP A 104 9.80 -4.16 -12.92
N GLN A 105 8.47 -4.14 -12.67
CA GLN A 105 7.47 -3.71 -13.63
C GLN A 105 7.16 -2.20 -13.57
N LEU A 106 7.74 -1.46 -12.62
CA LEU A 106 7.45 -0.03 -12.43
C LEU A 106 8.35 0.88 -13.28
N HIS A 107 9.34 0.34 -13.99
CA HIS A 107 10.23 1.10 -14.86
C HIS A 107 9.63 1.39 -16.26
N ASP A 108 8.64 0.61 -16.69
CA ASP A 108 7.90 0.83 -17.93
C ASP A 108 6.61 1.60 -17.63
N MET A 109 6.70 2.94 -17.70
CA MET A 109 5.60 3.85 -17.38
C MET A 109 5.04 4.50 -18.65
N LYS A 110 3.70 4.56 -18.72
CA LYS A 110 2.96 5.29 -19.78
C LYS A 110 2.12 6.37 -19.14
N VAL A 111 2.79 7.42 -18.62
CA VAL A 111 2.14 8.46 -17.83
C VAL A 111 1.17 9.30 -18.65
N LYS A 112 -0.10 9.31 -18.28
CA LYS A 112 -1.13 10.21 -18.77
C LYS A 112 -1.07 11.51 -17.98
N LYS A 113 -0.60 12.58 -18.61
CA LYS A 113 -0.35 13.88 -17.96
C LYS A 113 -1.62 14.60 -17.49
N ASN A 114 -2.78 14.09 -17.81
CA ASN A 114 -4.06 14.60 -17.34
C ASN A 114 -4.75 13.71 -16.28
N GLN A 115 -4.08 12.67 -15.77
CA GLN A 115 -4.69 11.75 -14.81
C GLN A 115 -4.16 11.93 -13.39
N ILE A 116 -5.06 12.27 -12.48
CA ILE A 116 -4.82 12.36 -11.03
C ILE A 116 -5.40 11.10 -10.39
N LEU A 117 -4.60 10.41 -9.57
CA LEU A 117 -5.04 9.23 -8.83
C LEU A 117 -5.20 9.58 -7.34
N ILE A 118 -6.36 9.25 -6.77
CA ILE A 118 -6.63 9.40 -5.33
C ILE A 118 -6.85 8.02 -4.74
N MET A 119 -5.96 7.56 -3.85
CA MET A 119 -6.00 6.22 -3.25
C MET A 119 -5.94 6.26 -1.72
N PRO A 120 -7.09 6.40 -1.05
CA PRO A 120 -7.15 6.36 0.41
C PRO A 120 -6.88 4.97 1.00
N THR A 121 -6.17 4.94 2.13
CA THR A 121 -6.02 3.75 2.96
C THR A 121 -7.32 3.48 3.75
N TRP A 122 -7.63 2.21 3.97
CA TRP A 122 -8.74 1.83 4.84
C TRP A 122 -8.52 2.22 6.30
N ARG A 123 -9.59 2.24 7.09
CA ARG A 123 -9.53 2.54 8.54
C ARG A 123 -10.05 1.38 9.35
N MET A 124 -9.26 0.94 10.34
CA MET A 124 -9.62 -0.19 11.20
C MET A 124 -10.88 0.13 12.02
N TYR A 125 -11.05 1.35 12.49
CA TYR A 125 -12.23 1.76 13.23
C TYR A 125 -13.50 1.68 12.37
N ILE A 126 -13.43 2.01 11.08
CA ILE A 126 -14.57 1.87 10.15
C ILE A 126 -14.94 0.39 9.99
N ARG A 127 -13.94 -0.47 9.78
CA ARG A 127 -14.17 -1.90 9.62
C ARG A 127 -14.81 -2.54 10.84
N ASN A 128 -14.39 -2.15 12.04
CA ASN A 128 -14.80 -2.78 13.30
C ASN A 128 -16.12 -2.20 13.83
N GLU A 129 -16.37 -0.90 13.64
CA GLU A 129 -17.49 -0.18 14.25
C GLU A 129 -18.71 -0.07 13.34
N ILE A 130 -18.49 -0.11 12.00
CA ILE A 130 -19.56 -0.02 11.04
C ILE A 130 -19.88 -1.41 10.47
N SER A 131 -20.57 -2.20 11.30
CA SER A 131 -21.19 -3.45 10.90
C SER A 131 -22.66 -3.36 11.26
N ALA A 132 -23.51 -2.92 10.32
CA ALA A 132 -24.94 -2.90 10.53
C ALA A 132 -25.60 -3.90 9.59
N SER A 133 -26.59 -4.63 10.10
CA SER A 133 -27.51 -5.42 9.28
C SER A 133 -28.49 -4.55 8.50
N ASP A 134 -28.58 -3.28 8.87
CA ASP A 134 -29.42 -2.25 8.24
C ASP A 134 -28.54 -1.32 7.38
N HIS A 135 -28.87 -1.23 6.08
CA HIS A 135 -28.12 -0.43 5.12
C HIS A 135 -28.23 1.08 5.34
N GLU A 136 -29.36 1.56 5.88
CA GLU A 136 -29.53 2.98 6.17
C GLU A 136 -28.66 3.40 7.35
N LEU A 137 -28.63 2.61 8.41
CA LEU A 137 -27.76 2.84 9.55
C LEU A 137 -26.26 2.69 9.20
N GLU A 138 -25.90 1.77 8.29
CA GLU A 138 -24.54 1.65 7.77
C GLU A 138 -24.14 2.93 7.03
N ALA A 139 -25.01 3.42 6.15
CA ALA A 139 -24.80 4.64 5.37
C ALA A 139 -24.61 5.85 6.29
N GLN A 140 -25.52 6.05 7.24
CA GLN A 140 -25.45 7.16 8.19
C GLN A 140 -24.15 7.15 8.96
N LYS A 141 -23.81 6.03 9.59
CA LYS A 141 -22.56 5.87 10.36
C LYS A 141 -21.32 6.13 9.53
N PHE A 142 -21.30 5.64 8.30
CA PHE A 142 -20.16 5.85 7.41
C PHE A 142 -20.01 7.33 7.03
N MET A 143 -21.10 7.98 6.63
CA MET A 143 -21.09 9.39 6.26
C MET A 143 -20.78 10.36 7.41
N GLU A 144 -20.96 9.93 8.66
CA GLU A 144 -20.55 10.66 9.87
C GLU A 144 -19.05 10.56 10.17
N THR A 145 -18.32 9.64 9.52
CA THR A 145 -16.88 9.49 9.75
C THR A 145 -16.08 10.63 9.15
N ASP A 146 -14.94 10.96 9.79
CA ASP A 146 -13.97 11.91 9.23
C ASP A 146 -13.46 11.40 7.87
N TYR A 147 -13.24 10.08 7.72
CA TYR A 147 -12.82 9.48 6.47
C TYR A 147 -13.74 9.86 5.31
N TYR A 148 -15.07 9.67 5.46
CA TYR A 148 -16.00 10.04 4.42
C TYR A 148 -16.01 11.56 4.19
N ARG A 149 -16.17 12.35 5.26
CA ARG A 149 -16.32 13.81 5.16
C ARG A 149 -15.13 14.48 4.46
N TYR A 150 -13.90 14.12 4.80
CA TYR A 150 -12.72 14.74 4.22
C TYR A 150 -12.47 14.30 2.77
N TRP A 151 -12.66 13.02 2.44
CA TRP A 151 -12.51 12.57 1.05
C TRP A 151 -13.65 13.07 0.16
N ASP A 152 -14.90 13.09 0.65
CA ASP A 152 -16.06 13.64 -0.08
C ASP A 152 -15.89 15.15 -0.30
N ALA A 153 -15.41 15.90 0.71
CA ALA A 153 -15.12 17.32 0.58
C ALA A 153 -14.06 17.60 -0.49
N LEU A 154 -12.98 16.81 -0.56
CA LEU A 154 -11.97 16.95 -1.60
C LEU A 154 -12.55 16.67 -3.00
N LEU A 155 -13.37 15.62 -3.16
CA LEU A 155 -13.98 15.27 -4.44
C LEU A 155 -15.04 16.27 -4.90
N LYS A 156 -15.56 17.10 -3.98
CA LYS A 156 -16.57 18.15 -4.23
C LYS A 156 -16.02 19.56 -4.07
N ASP A 157 -14.70 19.71 -3.88
CA ASP A 157 -14.07 21.05 -3.81
C ASP A 157 -14.30 21.81 -5.12
N GLU A 158 -15.07 22.89 -5.06
CA GLU A 158 -15.48 23.66 -6.25
C GLU A 158 -14.28 24.24 -7.00
N ARG A 159 -13.20 24.56 -6.29
CA ARG A 159 -11.99 25.11 -6.90
C ARG A 159 -11.22 24.02 -7.65
N LEU A 160 -11.16 22.80 -7.09
CA LEU A 160 -10.55 21.65 -7.75
C LEU A 160 -11.38 21.26 -8.98
N ILE A 161 -12.70 21.16 -8.84
CA ILE A 161 -13.61 20.81 -9.94
C ILE A 161 -13.44 21.80 -11.09
N ARG A 162 -13.54 23.09 -10.84
CA ARG A 162 -13.32 24.13 -11.87
C ARG A 162 -11.96 23.98 -12.54
N TYR A 163 -10.91 23.74 -11.74
CA TYR A 163 -9.56 23.62 -12.26
C TYR A 163 -9.37 22.39 -13.17
N ILE A 164 -9.94 21.23 -12.81
CA ILE A 164 -9.86 20.02 -13.66
C ILE A 164 -10.67 20.16 -14.95
N GLU A 165 -11.78 20.90 -14.93
CA GLU A 165 -12.56 21.22 -16.12
C GLU A 165 -11.79 22.11 -17.09
N GLU A 166 -11.24 23.22 -16.59
CA GLU A 166 -10.49 24.21 -17.38
C GLU A 166 -9.21 23.64 -18.01
N ASN A 167 -8.62 22.61 -17.38
CA ASN A 167 -7.33 22.03 -17.80
C ASN A 167 -7.42 20.62 -18.35
N ASP A 168 -8.63 20.11 -18.63
CA ASP A 168 -8.91 18.77 -19.13
C ASP A 168 -8.27 17.64 -18.29
N LEU A 169 -8.23 17.82 -16.97
CA LEU A 169 -7.72 16.81 -16.04
C LEU A 169 -8.82 15.82 -15.66
N GLN A 170 -8.41 14.61 -15.26
CA GLN A 170 -9.30 13.55 -14.79
C GLN A 170 -8.86 13.07 -13.41
N ILE A 171 -9.81 12.80 -12.54
CA ILE A 171 -9.57 12.19 -11.22
C ILE A 171 -10.09 10.76 -11.25
N ILE A 172 -9.21 9.83 -10.84
CA ILE A 172 -9.59 8.44 -10.53
C ILE A 172 -9.54 8.29 -9.02
N PHE A 173 -10.69 8.12 -8.39
CA PHE A 173 -10.82 7.84 -6.97
C PHE A 173 -10.92 6.33 -6.74
N TYR A 174 -9.86 5.74 -6.23
CA TYR A 174 -9.75 4.30 -6.02
C TYR A 174 -9.39 3.98 -4.55
N PRO A 175 -10.34 3.95 -3.63
CA PRO A 175 -10.10 3.56 -2.25
C PRO A 175 -9.64 2.11 -2.09
N HIS A 176 -9.00 1.81 -0.98
CA HIS A 176 -8.56 0.46 -0.64
C HIS A 176 -9.73 -0.54 -0.69
N ARG A 177 -9.47 -1.79 -1.10
CA ARG A 177 -10.49 -2.84 -1.29
C ARG A 177 -11.43 -3.03 -0.08
N GLU A 178 -10.94 -2.88 1.13
CA GLU A 178 -11.75 -2.97 2.36
C GLU A 178 -12.83 -1.87 2.43
N MET A 179 -12.68 -0.78 1.66
CA MET A 179 -13.62 0.34 1.58
C MET A 179 -14.62 0.22 0.42
N HIS A 180 -14.45 -0.78 -0.48
CA HIS A 180 -15.30 -0.88 -1.68
C HIS A 180 -16.79 -1.00 -1.39
N ARG A 181 -17.19 -1.64 -0.28
CA ARG A 181 -18.60 -1.71 0.12
C ARG A 181 -19.24 -0.34 0.38
N PHE A 182 -18.42 0.67 0.67
CA PHE A 182 -18.85 2.04 0.97
C PHE A 182 -18.78 2.98 -0.24
N LEU A 183 -18.24 2.55 -1.39
CA LEU A 183 -18.11 3.40 -2.58
C LEU A 183 -19.45 3.98 -3.05
N LYS A 184 -20.52 3.22 -2.90
CA LYS A 184 -21.89 3.62 -3.23
C LYS A 184 -22.37 4.87 -2.49
N TYR A 185 -21.71 5.29 -1.42
CA TYR A 185 -22.05 6.48 -0.65
C TYR A 185 -21.29 7.74 -1.10
N PHE A 186 -20.25 7.59 -1.91
CA PHE A 186 -19.60 8.72 -2.57
C PHE A 186 -20.40 9.11 -3.81
N HIS A 187 -21.33 10.05 -3.63
CA HIS A 187 -22.15 10.55 -4.72
C HIS A 187 -21.41 11.65 -5.47
N VAL A 188 -20.59 11.27 -6.42
CA VAL A 188 -19.85 12.18 -7.30
C VAL A 188 -20.41 12.00 -8.72
N ASP A 189 -21.22 12.96 -9.14
CA ASP A 189 -21.79 13.01 -10.51
C ASP A 189 -21.02 14.08 -11.31
N HIS A 190 -19.82 13.74 -11.76
CA HIS A 190 -18.99 14.63 -12.55
C HIS A 190 -18.22 13.87 -13.63
N PRO A 191 -18.27 14.29 -14.91
CA PRO A 191 -17.70 13.52 -16.04
C PRO A 191 -16.17 13.38 -15.98
N LYS A 192 -15.47 14.22 -15.19
CA LYS A 192 -14.01 14.16 -14.99
C LYS A 192 -13.59 13.39 -13.76
N ILE A 193 -14.53 12.85 -12.97
CA ILE A 193 -14.23 12.13 -11.74
C ILE A 193 -14.81 10.72 -11.83
N THR A 194 -13.96 9.71 -11.75
CA THR A 194 -14.37 8.31 -11.78
C THR A 194 -14.16 7.68 -10.41
N VAL A 195 -15.23 7.14 -9.82
CA VAL A 195 -15.13 6.28 -8.62
C VAL A 195 -14.86 4.85 -9.11
N ALA A 196 -13.61 4.42 -8.91
CA ALA A 196 -13.10 3.20 -9.50
C ALA A 196 -12.97 2.06 -8.47
N SER A 197 -13.11 0.81 -8.91
CA SER A 197 -13.03 -0.37 -8.07
C SER A 197 -12.45 -1.58 -8.81
N TRP A 198 -12.09 -2.63 -8.07
CA TRP A 198 -11.79 -3.94 -8.59
C TRP A 198 -13.10 -4.67 -8.99
N PRO A 199 -13.17 -5.46 -10.09
CA PRO A 199 -12.05 -5.84 -10.98
C PRO A 199 -11.84 -4.96 -12.22
N GLU A 200 -12.58 -3.85 -12.34
CA GLU A 200 -12.58 -3.00 -13.53
C GLU A 200 -11.24 -2.27 -13.73
N TYR A 201 -10.59 -1.94 -12.62
CA TYR A 201 -9.33 -1.21 -12.62
C TYR A 201 -8.22 -2.01 -11.93
N ASP A 202 -7.07 -2.09 -12.59
CA ASP A 202 -5.84 -2.68 -12.04
C ASP A 202 -4.98 -1.61 -11.36
N VAL A 203 -4.64 -1.85 -10.08
CA VAL A 203 -3.88 -0.88 -9.27
C VAL A 203 -2.52 -0.56 -9.88
N GLN A 204 -1.78 -1.57 -10.36
CA GLN A 204 -0.46 -1.33 -10.93
C GLN A 204 -0.54 -0.47 -12.20
N THR A 205 -1.53 -0.71 -13.03
CA THR A 205 -1.81 0.10 -14.22
C THR A 205 -2.14 1.54 -13.83
N LEU A 206 -3.04 1.74 -12.87
CA LEU A 206 -3.37 3.08 -12.38
C LEU A 206 -2.15 3.81 -11.85
N LEU A 207 -1.32 3.14 -11.04
CA LEU A 207 -0.08 3.72 -10.52
C LEU A 207 0.89 4.11 -11.64
N LYS A 208 1.05 3.29 -12.67
CA LYS A 208 1.95 3.56 -13.82
C LYS A 208 1.44 4.70 -14.70
N GLU A 209 0.14 4.77 -14.93
CA GLU A 209 -0.48 5.72 -15.83
C GLU A 209 -0.73 7.10 -15.22
N SER A 210 -0.93 7.22 -13.92
CA SER A 210 -1.27 8.49 -13.28
C SER A 210 -0.07 9.42 -13.16
N ALA A 211 -0.31 10.71 -13.36
CA ALA A 211 0.74 11.75 -13.28
C ALA A 211 1.08 12.13 -11.84
N VAL A 212 0.09 12.09 -10.95
CA VAL A 212 0.23 12.42 -9.53
C VAL A 212 -0.65 11.49 -8.69
N LEU A 213 -0.21 11.19 -7.48
CA LEU A 213 -0.96 10.42 -6.50
C LEU A 213 -1.32 11.30 -5.30
N VAL A 214 -2.59 11.28 -4.90
CA VAL A 214 -3.03 11.74 -3.58
C VAL A 214 -3.35 10.50 -2.74
N THR A 215 -2.71 10.38 -1.60
CA THR A 215 -2.94 9.26 -0.67
C THR A 215 -2.74 9.73 0.76
N ASP A 216 -2.85 8.84 1.74
CA ASP A 216 -2.68 9.19 3.15
C ASP A 216 -1.55 8.40 3.82
N PHE A 217 -1.81 7.15 4.25
CA PHE A 217 -0.85 6.28 4.93
C PHE A 217 -0.55 5.01 4.14
N SER A 218 -0.97 4.95 2.89
CA SER A 218 -0.88 3.74 2.07
C SER A 218 0.54 3.43 1.63
N SER A 219 0.88 2.14 1.64
CA SER A 219 2.15 1.65 1.09
C SER A 219 2.28 1.85 -0.42
N VAL A 220 1.18 2.11 -1.15
CA VAL A 220 1.25 2.46 -2.59
C VAL A 220 1.98 3.78 -2.84
N ALA A 221 2.10 4.65 -1.81
CA ALA A 221 2.95 5.83 -1.87
C ALA A 221 4.41 5.46 -2.17
N MET A 222 4.89 4.33 -1.64
CA MET A 222 6.25 3.85 -1.89
C MET A 222 6.44 3.36 -3.33
N ASP A 223 5.43 2.68 -3.90
CA ASP A 223 5.43 2.30 -5.33
C ASP A 223 5.47 3.52 -6.23
N PHE A 224 4.70 4.55 -5.88
CA PHE A 224 4.64 5.80 -6.65
C PHE A 224 5.93 6.60 -6.53
N ALA A 225 6.48 6.69 -5.31
CA ALA A 225 7.78 7.31 -5.05
C ALA A 225 8.91 6.57 -5.77
N TYR A 226 8.91 5.23 -5.79
CA TYR A 226 9.89 4.42 -6.53
C TYR A 226 9.94 4.80 -8.01
N MET A 227 8.80 5.16 -8.61
CA MET A 227 8.71 5.66 -9.97
C MET A 227 9.16 7.12 -10.14
N LYS A 228 9.66 7.79 -9.09
CA LYS A 228 10.06 9.22 -9.07
C LYS A 228 8.93 10.19 -9.43
N LYS A 229 7.68 9.79 -9.25
CA LYS A 229 6.52 10.61 -9.56
C LYS A 229 6.06 11.42 -8.36
N PRO A 230 5.49 12.62 -8.56
CA PRO A 230 5.02 13.47 -7.46
C PRO A 230 3.80 12.87 -6.78
N LEU A 231 3.75 12.99 -5.46
CA LEU A 231 2.60 12.58 -4.66
C LEU A 231 2.30 13.60 -3.56
N VAL A 232 1.07 13.56 -3.04
CA VAL A 232 0.58 14.40 -1.96
C VAL A 232 0.00 13.50 -0.88
N TYR A 233 0.42 13.67 0.37
CA TYR A 233 -0.16 12.98 1.50
C TYR A 233 -1.29 13.83 2.10
N TYR A 234 -2.50 13.27 2.16
CA TYR A 234 -3.66 13.91 2.81
C TYR A 234 -3.97 13.22 4.13
N GLN A 235 -3.40 13.75 5.23
CA GLN A 235 -3.40 13.12 6.55
C GLN A 235 -4.22 13.91 7.57
N PHE A 236 -5.51 14.11 7.30
CA PHE A 236 -6.46 14.85 8.16
C PHE A 236 -6.72 14.17 9.52
N ASP A 237 -6.57 12.85 9.62
CA ASP A 237 -6.88 12.06 10.82
C ASP A 237 -5.65 11.35 11.41
N ASN A 238 -4.45 11.93 11.31
CA ASN A 238 -3.18 11.30 11.66
C ASN A 238 -3.17 10.72 13.10
N GLU A 239 -3.65 11.46 14.08
CA GLU A 239 -3.68 11.01 15.48
C GLU A 239 -4.60 9.79 15.65
N LYS A 240 -5.82 9.86 15.12
CA LYS A 240 -6.81 8.78 15.16
C LYS A 240 -6.32 7.53 14.42
N PHE A 241 -5.68 7.71 13.28
CA PHE A 241 -5.08 6.62 12.52
C PHE A 241 -3.98 5.90 13.32
N ARG A 242 -3.05 6.65 13.93
CA ARG A 242 -1.96 6.09 14.72
C ARG A 242 -2.44 5.34 15.97
N GLN A 243 -3.51 5.80 16.60
CA GLN A 243 -4.10 5.13 17.78
C GLN A 243 -4.81 3.82 17.42
N SER A 244 -5.42 3.74 16.23
CA SER A 244 -6.33 2.64 15.87
C SER A 244 -5.74 1.64 14.89
N HIS A 245 -4.69 1.99 14.13
CA HIS A 245 -4.26 1.18 12.99
C HIS A 245 -2.89 0.51 13.21
N HIS A 246 -1.81 1.27 13.30
CA HIS A 246 -0.45 0.75 13.48
C HIS A 246 0.39 1.66 14.37
N GLN A 247 1.30 1.06 15.13
CA GLN A 247 2.27 1.80 15.92
C GLN A 247 3.26 2.55 15.02
N ILE A 248 3.84 3.63 15.57
CA ILE A 248 4.83 4.44 14.86
C ILE A 248 6.06 3.58 14.60
N GLY A 249 6.48 3.53 13.35
CA GLY A 249 7.73 2.90 12.91
C GLY A 249 8.88 3.89 12.80
N TYR A 250 9.77 3.62 11.84
CA TYR A 250 10.96 4.45 11.60
C TYR A 250 10.72 5.62 10.65
N PHE A 251 9.65 5.59 9.86
CA PHE A 251 9.40 6.54 8.77
C PHE A 251 8.50 7.69 9.22
N ASP A 252 8.97 8.92 9.05
CA ASP A 252 8.19 10.14 9.28
C ASP A 252 7.79 10.78 7.94
N PHE A 253 6.49 10.84 7.66
CA PHE A 253 5.97 11.36 6.38
C PHE A 253 6.39 12.80 6.08
N ARG A 254 6.56 13.66 7.10
CA ARG A 254 7.00 15.05 6.90
C ARG A 254 8.49 15.14 6.62
N LYS A 255 9.29 14.34 7.35
CA LYS A 255 10.75 14.36 7.27
C LYS A 255 11.28 13.50 6.13
N ASP A 256 10.75 12.28 5.98
CA ASP A 256 11.27 11.26 5.08
C ASP A 256 10.38 11.06 3.84
N GLY A 257 9.14 11.59 3.86
CA GLY A 257 8.14 11.42 2.81
C GLY A 257 8.55 12.01 1.47
N PHE A 258 7.92 11.50 0.42
CA PHE A 258 8.23 11.82 -0.98
C PHE A 258 7.26 12.83 -1.59
N GLY A 259 6.56 13.58 -0.75
CA GLY A 259 5.62 14.64 -1.11
C GLY A 259 5.18 15.44 0.10
N PRO A 260 4.44 16.54 -0.09
CA PRO A 260 3.90 17.36 0.99
C PRO A 260 2.86 16.60 1.80
N VAL A 261 2.76 16.93 3.09
CA VAL A 261 1.72 16.42 4.00
C VAL A 261 0.71 17.53 4.24
N CYS A 262 -0.48 17.36 3.70
CA CYS A 262 -1.64 18.23 3.81
C CYS A 262 -2.62 17.71 4.87
N VAL A 263 -3.34 18.60 5.52
CA VAL A 263 -4.37 18.27 6.52
C VAL A 263 -5.77 18.79 6.14
N THR A 264 -5.83 19.68 5.14
CA THR A 264 -7.08 20.21 4.57
C THR A 264 -7.18 19.92 3.07
N GLU A 265 -8.40 19.86 2.55
CA GLU A 265 -8.66 19.70 1.12
C GLU A 265 -8.13 20.87 0.29
N GLN A 266 -8.14 22.10 0.86
CA GLN A 266 -7.60 23.28 0.21
C GLN A 266 -6.10 23.17 -0.02
N GLU A 267 -5.34 22.67 0.95
CA GLU A 267 -3.90 22.41 0.80
C GLU A 267 -3.64 21.36 -0.31
N VAL A 268 -4.44 20.30 -0.38
CA VAL A 268 -4.33 19.29 -1.44
C VAL A 268 -4.59 19.91 -2.80
N THR A 269 -5.67 20.71 -2.93
CA THR A 269 -6.02 21.41 -4.16
C THR A 269 -4.91 22.36 -4.58
N ASP A 270 -4.31 23.14 -3.66
CA ASP A 270 -3.18 24.03 -3.94
C ASP A 270 -1.98 23.26 -4.51
N TRP A 271 -1.65 22.12 -3.91
CA TRP A 271 -0.55 21.28 -4.39
C TRP A 271 -0.83 20.67 -5.75
N LEU A 272 -2.04 20.18 -6.01
CA LEU A 272 -2.43 19.62 -7.31
C LEU A 272 -2.32 20.69 -8.42
N ILE A 273 -2.80 21.90 -8.16
CA ILE A 273 -2.69 23.03 -9.09
C ILE A 273 -1.22 23.39 -9.35
N ARG A 274 -0.41 23.46 -8.29
CA ARG A 274 1.03 23.73 -8.38
C ARG A 274 1.75 22.69 -9.22
N LEU A 275 1.56 21.40 -8.90
CA LEU A 275 2.18 20.28 -9.60
C LEU A 275 1.76 20.23 -11.08
N HIS A 276 0.48 20.46 -11.39
CA HIS A 276 0.04 20.53 -12.78
C HIS A 276 0.72 21.67 -13.56
N LYS A 277 0.80 22.88 -12.98
CA LYS A 277 1.49 24.03 -13.60
C LYS A 277 2.96 23.76 -13.88
N GLN A 278 3.59 22.85 -13.12
CA GLN A 278 4.97 22.39 -13.31
C GLN A 278 5.07 21.14 -14.21
N GLY A 279 3.98 20.76 -14.91
CA GLY A 279 3.91 19.57 -15.77
C GLY A 279 4.05 18.25 -15.00
N PHE A 280 3.66 18.23 -13.73
CA PHE A 280 3.82 17.12 -12.78
C PHE A 280 5.28 16.69 -12.60
N ALA A 281 6.21 17.64 -12.69
CA ALA A 281 7.58 17.38 -12.28
C ALA A 281 7.66 17.26 -10.75
N ASN A 282 8.44 16.28 -10.27
CA ASN A 282 8.67 16.13 -8.84
C ASN A 282 9.64 17.20 -8.33
N GLU A 283 9.49 17.63 -7.09
CA GLU A 283 10.40 18.61 -6.49
C GLU A 283 11.75 17.97 -6.15
N GLU A 284 12.84 18.75 -6.26
CA GLU A 284 14.22 18.27 -6.06
C GLU A 284 14.42 17.59 -4.70
N ILE A 285 13.85 18.16 -3.64
CA ILE A 285 13.93 17.59 -2.29
C ILE A 285 13.38 16.15 -2.23
N TYR A 286 12.31 15.86 -2.96
CA TYR A 286 11.72 14.50 -2.98
C TYR A 286 12.52 13.55 -3.88
N LEU A 287 13.15 14.05 -4.93
CA LEU A 287 14.08 13.27 -5.75
C LEU A 287 15.37 12.92 -4.99
N GLU A 288 15.88 13.85 -4.17
CA GLU A 288 17.00 13.58 -3.28
C GLU A 288 16.66 12.52 -2.23
N ARG A 289 15.47 12.60 -1.61
CA ARG A 289 14.98 11.58 -0.68
C ARG A 289 14.83 10.23 -1.36
N HIS A 290 14.30 10.20 -2.59
CA HIS A 290 14.23 9.00 -3.41
C HIS A 290 15.62 8.36 -3.57
N GLY A 291 16.62 9.13 -3.98
CA GLY A 291 17.99 8.63 -4.20
C GLY A 291 18.66 8.07 -2.94
N LYS A 292 18.27 8.56 -1.76
CA LYS A 292 18.78 8.09 -0.47
C LYS A 292 18.04 6.85 0.06
N TYR A 293 16.76 6.70 -0.31
CA TYR A 293 15.88 5.69 0.25
C TYR A 293 15.80 4.42 -0.59
N PHE A 294 15.85 4.53 -1.94
CA PHE A 294 15.73 3.40 -2.84
C PHE A 294 17.10 2.99 -3.42
N ASP A 295 17.86 2.23 -2.64
CA ASP A 295 19.19 1.75 -3.04
C ASP A 295 19.13 0.78 -4.23
N LEU A 296 18.05 -0.03 -4.30
CA LEU A 296 17.83 -1.04 -5.34
C LEU A 296 16.88 -0.52 -6.44
N TRP A 297 17.23 0.60 -7.05
CA TRP A 297 16.42 1.17 -8.14
C TRP A 297 16.83 0.60 -9.51
N ASP A 298 16.48 -0.68 -9.73
CA ASP A 298 16.75 -1.42 -10.96
C ASP A 298 15.63 -2.44 -11.29
N THR A 299 15.79 -3.26 -12.32
CA THR A 299 14.85 -4.30 -12.76
C THR A 299 15.29 -5.71 -12.38
N LYS A 300 16.06 -5.88 -11.30
CA LYS A 300 16.66 -7.16 -10.89
C LYS A 300 16.11 -7.67 -9.55
N ASN A 301 15.01 -7.11 -9.06
CA ASN A 301 14.41 -7.52 -7.80
C ASN A 301 13.96 -8.98 -7.84
N CYS A 302 13.29 -9.42 -8.91
CA CYS A 302 12.90 -10.83 -9.08
C CYS A 302 14.12 -11.76 -9.12
N GLU A 303 15.20 -11.36 -9.78
CA GLU A 303 16.43 -12.17 -9.86
C GLU A 303 17.07 -12.35 -8.49
N ARG A 304 17.22 -11.27 -7.69
CA ARG A 304 17.76 -11.32 -6.33
C ARG A 304 16.92 -12.23 -5.43
N ASN A 305 15.61 -12.03 -5.45
CA ASN A 305 14.67 -12.86 -4.69
C ASN A 305 14.74 -14.35 -5.08
N TYR A 306 14.81 -14.65 -6.38
CA TYR A 306 14.93 -16.03 -6.86
C TYR A 306 16.22 -16.70 -6.38
N LYS A 307 17.37 -16.00 -6.45
CA LYS A 307 18.66 -16.50 -5.94
C LYS A 307 18.61 -16.80 -4.45
N ALA A 308 18.13 -15.85 -3.65
CA ALA A 308 17.99 -16.03 -2.20
C ALA A 308 17.06 -17.20 -1.83
N ILE A 309 15.93 -17.34 -2.53
CA ILE A 309 15.01 -18.47 -2.31
C ILE A 309 15.68 -19.80 -2.71
N LYS A 310 16.49 -19.82 -3.75
CA LYS A 310 17.20 -21.05 -4.17
C LYS A 310 18.21 -21.49 -3.13
N GLU A 311 18.93 -20.57 -2.52
CA GLU A 311 19.97 -20.79 -1.50
C GLU A 311 19.39 -21.06 -0.10
N MET A 312 18.18 -20.64 0.20
CA MET A 312 17.45 -20.86 1.45
C MET A 312 17.31 -22.40 1.81
#